data_2855ecdcc82860bd1cda1085fa633e46
#
_entry.id   2855ecdcc82860bd1cda1085fa633e46
#
_cell.length_a   1.000
_cell.length_b   1.000
_cell.length_c   1.000
_cell.angle_alpha   90.00
_cell.angle_beta   90.00
_cell.angle_gamma   90.00
#
_symmetry.space_group_name_H-M   'P 1'
#
loop_
_entity.id
_entity.type
_entity.pdbx_description
1 polymer ?
#
loop_
_entity_poly.entity_id
_entity_poly.type
_entity_poly.pdbx_seq_one_letter_code
_entity_poly.pdbx_strand_id
1 'polypeptide(L)'
;SIGAGASAITSIQTADLNVGDLVVNQHFRAGAKIHSITNSTSVLVDRSSTNTSAATNQIVKFLGVTTAFTSAAATKSILIGGTFSNLTQNDINVYVEVVDQSLATGPIGVSSVQLASDIPIPSGSSFVISEAGKTVLEANDQVTVYCDTESAVDVTLAILSGVS
;
A
#
# COMPACT_ATOMS: atom_id res chain seq x y z
N SER A 1 14.00 -1.86 -15.47
CA SER A 1 15.04 -0.82 -15.31
C SER A 1 14.46 0.41 -14.64
N ILE A 2 15.27 1.08 -13.82
CA ILE A 2 14.90 2.31 -13.08
C ILE A 2 15.99 3.33 -13.36
N GLY A 3 15.63 4.47 -13.99
CA GLY A 3 16.57 5.57 -14.22
C GLY A 3 16.97 6.27 -12.91
N ALA A 4 18.08 7.00 -12.92
CA ALA A 4 18.53 7.78 -11.76
C ALA A 4 17.50 8.86 -11.41
N GLY A 5 17.00 8.87 -10.18
CA GLY A 5 15.97 9.82 -9.73
C GLY A 5 14.68 9.82 -10.54
N ALA A 6 14.43 8.78 -11.34
CA ALA A 6 13.26 8.68 -12.20
C ALA A 6 12.05 8.10 -11.48
N SER A 7 10.85 8.50 -11.90
CA SER A 7 9.59 7.86 -11.49
C SER A 7 9.18 6.72 -12.42
N ALA A 8 9.84 6.55 -13.57
CA ALA A 8 9.51 5.50 -14.53
C ALA A 8 10.22 4.18 -14.21
N ILE A 9 9.47 3.08 -14.27
CA ILE A 9 9.99 1.71 -14.30
C ILE A 9 9.73 1.16 -15.69
N THR A 10 10.78 0.69 -16.36
CA THR A 10 10.73 0.18 -17.73
C THR A 10 11.19 -1.26 -17.84
N SER A 11 10.92 -1.90 -18.96
CA SER A 11 11.27 -3.30 -19.24
C SER A 11 10.65 -4.27 -18.23
N ILE A 12 9.35 -4.10 -18.00
CA ILE A 12 8.50 -4.96 -17.16
C ILE A 12 7.30 -5.44 -17.98
N GLN A 13 6.57 -6.43 -17.48
CA GLN A 13 5.23 -6.80 -17.98
C GLN A 13 4.19 -6.03 -17.19
N THR A 14 3.20 -5.41 -17.87
CA THR A 14 2.19 -4.58 -17.21
C THR A 14 0.76 -5.12 -17.32
N ALA A 15 0.56 -6.30 -17.93
CA ALA A 15 -0.76 -6.86 -18.22
C ALA A 15 -1.64 -7.06 -16.97
N ASP A 16 -1.02 -7.45 -15.85
CA ASP A 16 -1.73 -7.75 -14.59
C ASP A 16 -1.56 -6.65 -13.54
N LEU A 17 -1.02 -5.49 -13.92
CA LEU A 17 -0.79 -4.37 -13.01
C LEU A 17 -1.95 -3.37 -13.06
N ASN A 18 -2.21 -2.75 -11.91
CA ASN A 18 -3.23 -1.73 -11.78
C ASN A 18 -2.64 -0.43 -11.20
N VAL A 19 -3.26 0.69 -11.53
CA VAL A 19 -3.00 1.96 -10.85
C VAL A 19 -3.36 1.81 -9.37
N GLY A 20 -2.45 2.24 -8.50
CA GLY A 20 -2.60 2.08 -7.05
C GLY A 20 -1.88 0.85 -6.47
N ASP A 21 -1.41 -0.09 -7.30
CA ASP A 21 -0.59 -1.20 -6.81
C ASP A 21 0.67 -0.69 -6.13
N LEU A 22 1.01 -1.28 -4.98
CA LEU A 22 2.20 -0.93 -4.20
C LEU A 22 3.46 -1.39 -4.94
N VAL A 23 4.43 -0.51 -5.04
CA VAL A 23 5.73 -0.77 -5.66
C VAL A 23 6.77 -1.02 -4.57
N VAL A 24 7.28 -2.24 -4.50
CA VAL A 24 8.30 -2.64 -3.52
C VAL A 24 9.62 -2.87 -4.22
N ASN A 25 10.56 -1.98 -3.99
CA ASN A 25 11.94 -2.06 -4.48
C ASN A 25 12.84 -1.14 -3.64
N GLN A 26 14.10 -1.51 -3.46
CA GLN A 26 15.08 -0.76 -2.67
C GLN A 26 15.31 0.70 -3.12
N HIS A 27 14.97 1.03 -4.36
CA HIS A 27 15.15 2.37 -4.93
C HIS A 27 13.92 3.27 -4.79
N PHE A 28 12.83 2.76 -4.26
CA PHE A 28 11.65 3.56 -3.93
C PHE A 28 11.41 3.54 -2.42
N ARG A 29 10.99 4.68 -1.89
CA ARG A 29 10.56 4.74 -0.49
C ARG A 29 9.30 3.93 -0.28
N ALA A 30 9.12 3.39 0.92
CA ALA A 30 7.91 2.68 1.30
C ALA A 30 6.64 3.48 0.95
N GLY A 31 5.58 2.77 0.56
CA GLY A 31 4.33 3.38 0.11
C GLY A 31 4.35 3.95 -1.31
N ALA A 32 5.37 3.67 -2.11
CA ALA A 32 5.38 4.01 -3.54
C ALA A 32 4.31 3.21 -4.29
N LYS A 33 3.59 3.85 -5.22
CA LYS A 33 2.48 3.21 -5.96
C LYS A 33 2.57 3.48 -7.45
N ILE A 34 1.97 2.60 -8.24
CA ILE A 34 1.76 2.87 -9.65
C ILE A 34 0.82 4.06 -9.79
N HIS A 35 1.32 5.14 -10.38
CA HIS A 35 0.55 6.33 -10.71
C HIS A 35 -0.17 6.18 -12.06
N SER A 36 0.51 5.60 -13.04
CA SER A 36 -0.06 5.32 -14.35
C SER A 36 0.67 4.20 -15.08
N ILE A 37 -0.05 3.48 -15.94
CA ILE A 37 0.52 2.49 -16.85
C ILE A 37 0.72 3.19 -18.20
N THR A 38 1.98 3.36 -18.60
CA THR A 38 2.32 4.12 -19.81
C THR A 38 2.14 3.28 -21.06
N ASN A 39 2.52 2.01 -21.02
CA ASN A 39 2.37 1.04 -22.10
C ASN A 39 2.58 -0.39 -21.55
N SER A 40 2.63 -1.39 -22.44
CA SER A 40 2.80 -2.81 -22.08
C SER A 40 4.11 -3.15 -21.37
N THR A 41 5.07 -2.23 -21.29
CA THR A 41 6.41 -2.49 -20.71
C THR A 41 6.88 -1.42 -19.74
N SER A 42 6.03 -0.44 -19.41
CA SER A 42 6.44 0.63 -18.49
C SER A 42 5.29 1.22 -17.68
N VAL A 43 5.62 1.62 -16.44
CA VAL A 43 4.73 2.33 -15.53
C VAL A 43 5.41 3.58 -14.99
N LEU A 44 4.61 4.55 -14.57
CA LEU A 44 5.05 5.67 -13.74
C LEU A 44 4.65 5.42 -12.29
N VAL A 45 5.57 5.67 -11.38
CA VAL A 45 5.39 5.60 -9.93
C VAL A 45 5.08 7.01 -9.42
N ASP A 46 4.30 7.11 -8.35
CA ASP A 46 3.86 8.37 -7.73
C ASP A 46 4.99 9.23 -7.16
N ARG A 47 6.20 8.69 -7.10
CA ARG A 47 7.41 9.36 -6.58
C ARG A 47 8.67 8.98 -7.35
N SER A 48 9.67 9.84 -7.24
CA SER A 48 10.99 9.58 -7.83
C SER A 48 11.75 8.51 -7.03
N SER A 49 12.54 7.73 -7.75
CA SER A 49 13.46 6.77 -7.17
C SER A 49 14.63 7.49 -6.45
N THR A 50 15.25 6.81 -5.52
CA THR A 50 16.34 7.33 -4.68
C THR A 50 17.74 7.01 -5.22
N ASN A 51 17.83 6.22 -6.29
CA ASN A 51 19.12 5.87 -6.90
C ASN A 51 19.75 7.07 -7.62
N THR A 52 21.06 7.15 -7.57
CA THR A 52 21.86 8.21 -8.21
C THR A 52 22.41 7.83 -9.60
N SER A 53 22.26 6.57 -9.98
CA SER A 53 22.63 6.04 -11.30
C SER A 53 21.55 5.06 -11.76
N ALA A 54 21.46 4.81 -13.07
CA ALA A 54 20.50 3.88 -13.62
C ALA A 54 20.71 2.46 -13.04
N ALA A 55 19.61 1.85 -12.57
CA ALA A 55 19.58 0.51 -12.00
C ALA A 55 18.91 -0.44 -12.99
N THR A 56 19.68 -1.37 -13.55
CA THR A 56 19.19 -2.43 -14.46
C THR A 56 19.03 -3.75 -13.71
N ASN A 57 18.25 -4.68 -14.27
CA ASN A 57 18.02 -6.03 -13.73
C ASN A 57 17.52 -6.01 -12.27
N GLN A 58 16.70 -5.01 -11.93
CA GLN A 58 16.12 -4.92 -10.60
C GLN A 58 14.88 -5.80 -10.49
N ILE A 59 14.76 -6.48 -9.34
CA ILE A 59 13.51 -7.13 -8.96
C ILE A 59 12.60 -6.05 -8.39
N VAL A 60 11.42 -5.91 -8.96
CA VAL A 60 10.37 -5.04 -8.46
C VAL A 60 9.16 -5.91 -8.19
N LYS A 61 8.63 -5.86 -6.97
CA LYS A 61 7.35 -6.48 -6.64
C LYS A 61 6.24 -5.44 -6.80
N PHE A 62 5.13 -5.85 -7.36
CA PHE A 62 3.90 -5.07 -7.44
C PHE A 62 2.83 -5.81 -6.65
N LEU A 63 2.25 -5.16 -5.66
CA LEU A 63 1.28 -5.77 -4.76
C LEU A 63 -0.07 -5.10 -4.98
N GLY A 64 -1.07 -5.90 -5.31
CA GLY A 64 -2.44 -5.43 -5.51
C GLY A 64 -3.03 -4.85 -4.23
N VAL A 65 -3.79 -3.76 -4.36
CA VAL A 65 -4.44 -3.08 -3.24
C VAL A 65 -5.75 -3.78 -2.86
N THR A 66 -5.98 -3.96 -1.56
CA THR A 66 -7.28 -4.32 -1.02
C THR A 66 -7.75 -3.24 -0.06
N THR A 67 -8.89 -2.61 -0.34
CA THR A 67 -9.53 -1.67 0.58
C THR A 67 -10.27 -2.45 1.65
N ALA A 68 -9.75 -2.44 2.88
CA ALA A 68 -10.34 -3.15 4.01
C ALA A 68 -11.47 -2.35 4.68
N PHE A 69 -11.40 -1.02 4.61
CA PHE A 69 -12.42 -0.13 5.15
C PHE A 69 -12.43 1.22 4.42
N THR A 70 -13.61 1.82 4.30
CA THR A 70 -13.79 3.21 3.86
C THR A 70 -14.69 3.93 4.85
N SER A 71 -14.23 5.06 5.38
CA SER A 71 -15.06 5.91 6.23
C SER A 71 -16.21 6.49 5.42
N ALA A 72 -17.41 6.50 6.00
CA ALA A 72 -18.60 6.97 5.29
C ALA A 72 -18.50 8.47 4.97
N ALA A 73 -19.14 8.88 3.88
CA ALA A 73 -19.19 10.29 3.50
C ALA A 73 -19.84 11.14 4.62
N ALA A 74 -19.27 12.29 4.89
CA ALA A 74 -19.72 13.25 5.93
C ALA A 74 -19.64 12.72 7.38
N THR A 75 -18.93 11.63 7.63
CA THR A 75 -18.69 11.15 9.01
C THR A 75 -17.21 10.90 9.23
N LYS A 76 -16.79 10.95 10.51
CA LYS A 76 -15.47 10.52 10.93
C LYS A 76 -15.55 9.12 11.53
N SER A 77 -14.47 8.39 11.41
CA SER A 77 -14.30 7.09 12.06
C SER A 77 -12.97 7.06 12.81
N ILE A 78 -12.86 6.21 13.80
CA ILE A 78 -11.59 5.99 14.51
C ILE A 78 -11.20 4.53 14.33
N LEU A 79 -10.06 4.29 13.70
CA LEU A 79 -9.41 3.00 13.70
C LEU A 79 -8.81 2.77 15.09
N ILE A 80 -9.38 1.82 15.84
CA ILE A 80 -8.93 1.45 17.19
C ILE A 80 -7.80 0.44 17.11
N GLY A 81 -7.89 -0.48 16.16
CA GLY A 81 -6.89 -1.50 15.94
C GLY A 81 -7.29 -2.49 14.87
N GLY A 82 -6.45 -3.48 14.63
CA GLY A 82 -6.72 -4.53 13.66
C GLY A 82 -5.85 -5.75 13.85
N THR A 83 -6.35 -6.89 13.40
CA THR A 83 -5.63 -8.16 13.36
C THR A 83 -5.51 -8.62 11.92
N PHE A 84 -4.32 -9.02 11.54
CA PHE A 84 -3.96 -9.51 10.21
C PHE A 84 -3.40 -10.93 10.37
N SER A 85 -4.16 -11.93 9.93
CA SER A 85 -3.83 -13.34 10.16
C SER A 85 -3.36 -14.00 8.88
N ASN A 86 -2.22 -14.69 8.96
CA ASN A 86 -1.70 -15.47 7.84
C ASN A 86 -2.47 -16.79 7.69
N LEU A 87 -3.14 -16.96 6.57
CA LEU A 87 -3.92 -18.16 6.22
C LEU A 87 -3.09 -19.23 5.52
N THR A 88 -1.83 -18.93 5.22
CA THR A 88 -0.98 -19.83 4.43
C THR A 88 -0.04 -20.67 5.29
N GLN A 89 0.62 -21.63 4.64
CA GLN A 89 1.66 -22.49 5.25
C GLN A 89 3.06 -21.88 5.13
N ASN A 90 3.20 -20.68 4.56
CA ASN A 90 4.46 -19.98 4.38
C ASN A 90 4.41 -18.62 5.08
N ASP A 91 5.57 -18.05 5.34
CA ASP A 91 5.69 -16.68 5.82
C ASP A 91 5.25 -15.72 4.70
N ILE A 92 4.55 -14.66 5.09
CA ILE A 92 4.06 -13.61 4.18
C ILE A 92 4.47 -12.23 4.71
N ASN A 93 4.57 -11.25 3.82
CA ASN A 93 4.80 -9.86 4.20
C ASN A 93 3.57 -9.01 3.94
N VAL A 94 3.17 -8.24 4.96
CA VAL A 94 1.97 -7.41 4.93
C VAL A 94 2.31 -5.93 5.07
N TYR A 95 1.56 -5.11 4.34
CA TYR A 95 1.62 -3.66 4.37
C TYR A 95 0.23 -3.14 4.67
N VAL A 96 0.14 -2.18 5.59
CA VAL A 96 -1.14 -1.54 5.96
C VAL A 96 -0.96 -0.04 5.94
N GLU A 97 -1.86 0.66 5.28
CA GLU A 97 -1.81 2.12 5.24
C GLU A 97 -3.20 2.76 5.40
N VAL A 98 -3.18 3.99 5.85
CA VAL A 98 -4.32 4.90 5.80
C VAL A 98 -4.13 5.84 4.62
N VAL A 99 -5.15 5.90 3.77
CA VAL A 99 -5.21 6.78 2.60
C VAL A 99 -6.13 7.94 2.91
N ASP A 100 -5.57 9.15 2.95
CA ASP A 100 -6.32 10.40 3.13
C ASP A 100 -6.85 10.86 1.77
N GLN A 101 -8.16 10.73 1.58
CA GLN A 101 -8.83 11.10 0.33
C GLN A 101 -9.04 12.61 0.20
N SER A 102 -8.96 13.37 1.29
CA SER A 102 -9.13 14.84 1.26
C SER A 102 -7.94 15.56 0.63
N LEU A 103 -6.76 14.94 0.70
CA LEU A 103 -5.51 15.45 0.12
C LEU A 103 -5.24 14.93 -1.29
N ALA A 104 -6.15 14.16 -1.87
CA ALA A 104 -6.05 13.59 -3.23
C ALA A 104 -6.14 14.64 -4.36
N THR A 105 -5.80 15.89 -4.10
CA THR A 105 -5.84 16.99 -5.06
C THR A 105 -4.50 17.20 -5.75
N GLY A 106 -4.21 16.40 -6.79
CA GLY A 106 -3.04 16.61 -7.64
C GLY A 106 -2.64 15.36 -8.41
N PRO A 107 -1.86 15.51 -9.48
CA PRO A 107 -1.47 14.39 -10.34
C PRO A 107 -0.59 13.33 -9.66
N ILE A 108 -0.17 13.56 -8.41
CA ILE A 108 0.66 12.64 -7.60
C ILE A 108 0.13 12.50 -6.16
N GLY A 109 -1.06 13.02 -5.87
CA GLY A 109 -1.46 13.38 -4.53
C GLY A 109 -2.46 12.44 -3.87
N VAL A 110 -2.10 11.18 -3.62
CA VAL A 110 -2.75 10.46 -2.51
C VAL A 110 -1.79 10.55 -1.32
N SER A 111 -2.19 11.28 -0.29
CA SER A 111 -1.47 11.23 0.97
C SER A 111 -1.81 9.93 1.65
N SER A 112 -0.84 9.05 1.81
CA SER A 112 -0.99 7.83 2.58
C SER A 112 0.06 7.74 3.69
N VAL A 113 -0.35 7.20 4.81
CA VAL A 113 0.51 6.93 5.97
C VAL A 113 0.59 5.43 6.18
N GLN A 114 1.80 4.90 6.13
CA GLN A 114 2.04 3.49 6.43
C GLN A 114 1.87 3.24 7.93
N LEU A 115 0.91 2.41 8.31
CA LEU A 115 0.76 1.89 9.67
C LEU A 115 1.65 0.68 9.88
N ALA A 116 1.84 -0.11 8.84
CA ALA A 116 2.75 -1.25 8.80
C ALA A 116 3.39 -1.34 7.42
N SER A 117 4.69 -1.61 7.35
CA SER A 117 5.43 -1.73 6.11
C SER A 117 6.37 -2.93 6.18
N ASP A 118 6.20 -3.88 5.26
CA ASP A 118 7.02 -5.09 5.16
C ASP A 118 7.07 -5.92 6.46
N ILE A 119 5.91 -6.08 7.11
CA ILE A 119 5.81 -6.83 8.34
C ILE A 119 5.70 -8.32 8.04
N PRO A 120 6.68 -9.14 8.44
CA PRO A 120 6.60 -10.58 8.25
C PRO A 120 5.59 -11.19 9.23
N ILE A 121 4.65 -11.97 8.70
CA ILE A 121 3.72 -12.78 9.50
C ILE A 121 4.02 -14.26 9.22
N PRO A 122 4.60 -14.98 10.19
CA PRO A 122 4.86 -16.40 10.05
C PRO A 122 3.59 -17.21 9.80
N SER A 123 3.74 -18.38 9.19
CA SER A 123 2.66 -19.34 9.00
C SER A 123 1.90 -19.59 10.31
N GLY A 124 0.57 -19.51 10.25
CA GLY A 124 -0.31 -19.75 11.39
C GLY A 124 -0.27 -18.69 12.49
N SER A 125 0.36 -17.52 12.21
CA SER A 125 0.48 -16.39 13.14
C SER A 125 -0.34 -15.20 12.69
N SER A 126 -0.40 -14.18 13.55
CA SER A 126 -1.06 -12.91 13.25
C SER A 126 -0.19 -11.72 13.65
N PHE A 127 -0.36 -10.63 12.93
CA PHE A 127 0.13 -9.30 13.31
C PHE A 127 -1.04 -8.47 13.85
N VAL A 128 -0.80 -7.71 14.91
CA VAL A 128 -1.84 -6.89 15.55
C VAL A 128 -1.40 -5.43 15.61
N ILE A 129 -2.22 -4.56 15.06
CA ILE A 129 -2.15 -3.12 15.30
C ILE A 129 -2.99 -2.84 16.55
N SER A 130 -2.34 -2.40 17.65
CA SER A 130 -2.97 -2.16 18.94
C SER A 130 -3.46 -0.72 19.09
N GLU A 131 -4.23 -0.48 20.16
CA GLU A 131 -4.84 0.81 20.53
C GLU A 131 -3.88 2.02 20.60
N ALA A 132 -2.58 1.80 20.75
CA ALA A 132 -1.60 2.90 20.77
C ALA A 132 -1.55 3.70 19.46
N GLY A 133 -2.08 3.15 18.40
CA GLY A 133 -2.13 3.76 17.07
C GLY A 133 -3.51 4.25 16.65
N LYS A 134 -4.37 4.71 17.59
CA LYS A 134 -5.68 5.26 17.23
C LYS A 134 -5.55 6.32 16.15
N THR A 135 -6.13 6.05 14.99
CA THR A 135 -6.07 6.95 13.83
C THR A 135 -7.47 7.45 13.50
N VAL A 136 -7.60 8.76 13.41
CA VAL A 136 -8.85 9.38 12.93
C VAL A 136 -8.87 9.25 11.41
N LEU A 137 -9.96 8.73 10.91
CA LEU A 137 -10.29 8.64 9.49
C LEU A 137 -11.36 9.69 9.20
N GLU A 138 -11.03 10.67 8.39
CA GLU A 138 -11.99 11.66 7.91
C GLU A 138 -12.97 11.02 6.90
N ALA A 139 -13.92 11.78 6.40
CA ALA A 139 -14.88 11.29 5.41
C ALA A 139 -14.16 10.75 4.15
N ASN A 140 -14.53 9.56 3.72
CA ASN A 140 -13.99 8.82 2.57
C ASN A 140 -12.55 8.29 2.74
N ASP A 141 -11.85 8.56 3.84
CA ASP A 141 -10.55 7.95 4.09
C ASP A 141 -10.63 6.43 4.12
N GLN A 142 -9.55 5.80 3.70
CA GLN A 142 -9.51 4.35 3.54
C GLN A 142 -8.40 3.71 4.37
N VAL A 143 -8.66 2.50 4.82
CA VAL A 143 -7.62 1.58 5.30
C VAL A 143 -7.39 0.57 4.19
N THR A 144 -6.18 0.53 3.66
CA THR A 144 -5.78 -0.37 2.58
C THR A 144 -4.72 -1.35 3.06
N VAL A 145 -4.77 -2.56 2.51
CA VAL A 145 -3.89 -3.67 2.86
C VAL A 145 -3.29 -4.25 1.58
N TYR A 146 -2.01 -4.57 1.65
CA TYR A 146 -1.28 -5.27 0.61
C TYR A 146 -0.57 -6.49 1.21
N CYS A 147 -0.46 -7.54 0.43
CA CYS A 147 0.27 -8.74 0.80
C CYS A 147 1.12 -9.21 -0.37
N ASP A 148 2.29 -9.78 -0.10
CA ASP A 148 3.17 -10.34 -1.13
C ASP A 148 2.70 -11.72 -1.65
N THR A 149 1.62 -12.24 -1.07
CA THR A 149 0.96 -13.48 -1.47
C THR A 149 -0.54 -13.22 -1.62
N GLU A 150 -1.09 -13.61 -2.76
CA GLU A 150 -2.50 -13.41 -3.07
C GLU A 150 -3.41 -14.25 -2.14
N SER A 151 -4.53 -13.66 -1.71
CA SER A 151 -5.54 -14.30 -0.84
C SER A 151 -4.97 -14.92 0.44
N ALA A 152 -3.88 -14.39 0.97
CA ALA A 152 -3.13 -14.96 2.06
C ALA A 152 -3.46 -14.40 3.45
N VAL A 153 -4.17 -13.28 3.53
CA VAL A 153 -4.42 -12.54 4.78
C VAL A 153 -5.89 -12.38 5.06
N ASP A 154 -6.32 -12.80 6.26
CA ASP A 154 -7.57 -12.35 6.86
C ASP A 154 -7.36 -11.07 7.66
N VAL A 155 -8.28 -10.12 7.50
CA VAL A 155 -8.23 -8.82 8.15
C VAL A 155 -9.46 -8.60 9.01
N THR A 156 -9.25 -8.33 10.30
CA THR A 156 -10.28 -7.87 11.22
C THR A 156 -9.92 -6.49 11.74
N LEU A 157 -10.78 -5.50 11.53
CA LEU A 157 -10.58 -4.13 12.00
C LEU A 157 -11.57 -3.77 13.10
N ALA A 158 -11.09 -3.15 14.17
CA ALA A 158 -11.90 -2.53 15.20
C ALA A 158 -12.05 -1.04 14.89
N ILE A 159 -13.26 -0.63 14.51
CA ILE A 159 -13.54 0.74 14.07
C ILE A 159 -14.74 1.30 14.84
N LEU A 160 -14.57 2.50 15.38
CA LEU A 160 -15.65 3.32 15.89
C LEU A 160 -16.08 4.31 14.82
N SER A 161 -17.31 4.18 14.32
CA SER A 161 -17.84 5.02 13.25
C SER A 161 -18.83 6.05 13.80
N GLY A 162 -19.04 7.15 13.04
CA GLY A 162 -20.03 8.16 13.39
C GLY A 162 -19.58 9.10 14.51
N VAL A 163 -18.30 9.33 14.65
CA VAL A 163 -17.74 10.30 15.60
C VAL A 163 -17.91 11.69 15.00
N SER A 164 -18.55 12.58 15.73
CA SER A 164 -18.78 14.01 15.35
C SER A 164 -17.75 14.92 15.97
#